data_b1ac2c22fa8e331a4713d7a53bdc9975
#
_entry.id   b1ac2c22fa8e331a4713d7a53bdc9975
#
_cell.length_a   1.000
_cell.length_b   1.000
_cell.length_c   1.000
_cell.angle_alpha   90.00
_cell.angle_beta   90.00
_cell.angle_gamma   90.00
#
_symmetry.space_group_name_H-M   'P 1'
#
loop_
_entity.id
_entity.type
_entity.pdbx_description
1 polymer ?
#
loop_
_entity_poly.entity_id
_entity_poly.type
_entity_poly.pdbx_seq_one_letter_code
_entity_poly.pdbx_strand_id
1 'polypeptide(L)'
;MSFIHHFCITGKNYSFLKRLHINVILSGAINKDLTKFPTKWLKDSTGENISEKNINFGTLSSHYWFWKNKSPIMQNEDWIGFNHYRRFWVKENSFKDIKINNLTENILREIPSGNFDVLLPKKIELKNLKLSKLLKKGFFNYIKNPKILFNRKKYNILSLIHISEPTRRTP
;
A
#
# COMPACT_ATOMS: atom_id res chain seq x y z
N MET A 1 -6.07 18.27 -18.35
CA MET A 1 -6.18 16.88 -17.83
C MET A 1 -4.97 16.63 -16.96
N SER A 2 -5.19 16.25 -15.71
CA SER A 2 -4.09 16.00 -14.77
C SER A 2 -3.78 14.50 -14.77
N PHE A 3 -2.52 14.15 -15.00
CA PHE A 3 -2.06 12.76 -15.01
C PHE A 3 -1.73 12.27 -13.59
N ILE A 4 -1.91 10.97 -13.37
CA ILE A 4 -1.57 10.35 -12.10
C ILE A 4 -0.21 9.66 -12.22
N HIS A 5 0.73 10.07 -11.40
CA HIS A 5 2.01 9.39 -11.21
C HIS A 5 1.83 8.19 -10.28
N HIS A 6 1.80 6.99 -10.85
CA HIS A 6 1.61 5.77 -10.07
C HIS A 6 2.90 5.23 -9.48
N PHE A 7 2.85 4.90 -8.19
CA PHE A 7 3.93 4.25 -7.44
C PHE A 7 3.41 2.96 -6.82
N CYS A 8 3.87 1.82 -7.31
CA CYS A 8 3.51 0.51 -6.77
C CYS A 8 4.53 0.07 -5.72
N ILE A 9 4.09 -0.08 -4.48
CA ILE A 9 4.94 -0.52 -3.37
C ILE A 9 4.91 -2.04 -3.28
N THR A 10 6.09 -2.66 -3.29
CA THR A 10 6.23 -4.11 -3.17
C THR A 10 7.49 -4.49 -2.40
N GLY A 11 7.41 -5.59 -1.65
CA GLY A 11 8.56 -6.23 -1.01
C GLY A 11 9.11 -7.43 -1.78
N LYS A 12 8.53 -7.78 -2.93
CA LYS A 12 8.88 -8.96 -3.74
C LYS A 12 8.93 -8.62 -5.22
N ASN A 13 9.73 -9.40 -5.97
CA ASN A 13 9.80 -9.27 -7.43
C ASN A 13 8.67 -10.08 -8.08
N TYR A 14 7.68 -9.36 -8.59
CA TYR A 14 6.59 -9.94 -9.39
C TYR A 14 6.83 -9.63 -10.86
N SER A 15 6.87 -10.64 -11.72
CA SER A 15 7.18 -10.51 -13.15
C SER A 15 6.21 -9.57 -13.89
N PHE A 16 4.94 -9.56 -13.51
CA PHE A 16 3.93 -8.71 -14.15
C PHE A 16 4.18 -7.21 -13.92
N LEU A 17 4.79 -6.82 -12.79
CA LEU A 17 5.11 -5.41 -12.51
C LEU A 17 6.11 -4.82 -13.51
N LYS A 18 6.93 -5.66 -14.15
CA LYS A 18 7.88 -5.21 -15.19
C LYS A 18 7.17 -4.72 -16.45
N ARG A 19 5.95 -5.20 -16.70
CA ARG A 19 5.12 -4.89 -17.87
C ARG A 19 4.22 -3.67 -17.66
N LEU A 20 3.99 -3.28 -16.40
CA LEU A 20 3.19 -2.11 -16.09
C LEU A 20 4.04 -0.85 -16.27
N HIS A 21 3.50 0.14 -16.96
CA HIS A 21 4.14 1.45 -17.13
C HIS A 21 3.88 2.33 -15.89
N ILE A 22 4.36 1.88 -14.73
CA ILE A 22 4.25 2.55 -13.43
C ILE A 22 5.60 2.50 -12.72
N ASN A 23 5.84 3.45 -11.82
CA ASN A 23 7.00 3.42 -10.95
C ASN A 23 6.82 2.33 -9.90
N VAL A 24 7.88 1.60 -9.59
CA VAL A 24 7.84 0.56 -8.53
C VAL A 24 8.83 0.96 -7.44
N ILE A 25 8.37 0.95 -6.19
CA ILE A 25 9.20 1.17 -5.01
C ILE A 25 9.40 -0.16 -4.30
N LEU A 26 10.65 -0.59 -4.18
CA LEU A 26 11.04 -1.75 -3.38
C LEU A 26 11.07 -1.36 -1.91
N SER A 27 10.14 -1.92 -1.14
CA SER A 27 9.97 -1.67 0.29
C SER A 27 10.90 -2.54 1.13
N GLY A 28 11.57 -1.95 2.14
CA GLY A 28 12.55 -2.62 2.98
C GLY A 28 13.79 -3.05 2.20
N ALA A 29 14.22 -2.22 1.24
CA ALA A 29 15.29 -2.54 0.31
C ALA A 29 16.65 -2.76 0.99
N ILE A 30 16.89 -2.14 2.15
CA ILE A 30 18.15 -2.27 2.90
C ILE A 30 18.46 -3.72 3.31
N ASN A 31 17.41 -4.52 3.56
CA ASN A 31 17.53 -5.91 4.01
C ASN A 31 17.36 -6.91 2.86
N LYS A 32 17.55 -6.50 1.60
CA LYS A 32 17.28 -7.34 0.43
C LYS A 32 18.51 -7.48 -0.46
N ASP A 33 18.64 -8.64 -1.06
CA ASP A 33 19.55 -8.88 -2.16
C ASP A 33 19.04 -8.15 -3.42
N LEU A 34 19.62 -7.00 -3.71
CA LEU A 34 19.18 -6.11 -4.79
C LEU A 34 19.40 -6.70 -6.18
N THR A 35 20.28 -7.70 -6.33
CA THR A 35 20.52 -8.36 -7.63
C THR A 35 19.29 -9.10 -8.15
N LYS A 36 18.36 -9.46 -7.26
CA LYS A 36 17.10 -10.16 -7.59
C LYS A 36 15.98 -9.22 -8.08
N PHE A 37 16.24 -7.91 -8.12
CA PHE A 37 15.25 -6.91 -8.48
C PHE A 37 15.69 -6.09 -9.69
N PRO A 38 14.76 -5.61 -10.52
CA PRO A 38 15.09 -4.73 -11.64
C PRO A 38 15.81 -3.46 -11.16
N THR A 39 16.88 -3.08 -11.84
CA THR A 39 17.68 -1.88 -11.52
C THR A 39 16.87 -0.60 -11.58
N LYS A 40 15.88 -0.53 -12.47
CA LYS A 40 14.97 0.61 -12.65
C LYS A 40 14.01 0.85 -11.49
N TRP A 41 13.85 -0.12 -10.57
CA TRP A 41 12.97 0.07 -9.43
C TRP A 41 13.60 1.04 -8.43
N LEU A 42 12.77 1.93 -7.93
CA LEU A 42 13.14 2.81 -6.83
C LEU A 42 13.33 1.98 -5.55
N LYS A 43 14.23 2.41 -4.68
CA LYS A 43 14.57 1.70 -3.45
C LYS A 43 14.34 2.63 -2.26
N ASP A 44 13.54 2.18 -1.30
CA ASP A 44 13.25 2.97 -0.10
C ASP A 44 14.43 3.07 0.88
N SER A 45 15.60 2.52 0.51
CA SER A 45 16.84 2.59 1.27
C SER A 45 17.80 3.70 0.80
N THR A 46 17.40 4.52 -0.17
CA THR A 46 18.22 5.63 -0.68
C THR A 46 17.83 6.95 -0.01
N GLY A 47 18.77 7.91 0.06
CA GLY A 47 18.50 9.21 0.65
C GLY A 47 18.01 9.15 2.11
N GLU A 48 17.18 10.10 2.52
CA GLU A 48 16.58 10.10 3.85
C GLU A 48 15.50 9.00 3.94
N ASN A 49 15.70 8.00 4.81
CA ASN A 49 14.86 6.82 4.83
C ASN A 49 14.76 6.17 6.23
N ILE A 50 13.78 5.28 6.36
CA ILE A 50 13.57 4.39 7.51
C ILE A 50 13.43 2.93 7.05
N SER A 51 14.12 2.53 5.97
CA SER A 51 14.00 1.23 5.34
C SER A 51 14.35 0.07 6.28
N GLU A 52 15.28 0.26 7.22
CA GLU A 52 15.62 -0.71 8.27
C GLU A 52 14.43 -1.03 9.19
N LYS A 53 13.54 -0.05 9.42
CA LYS A 53 12.34 -0.19 10.25
C LYS A 53 11.17 -0.82 9.51
N ASN A 54 11.36 -1.25 8.26
CA ASN A 54 10.29 -1.82 7.43
C ASN A 54 9.62 -3.04 8.08
N ILE A 55 10.35 -3.81 8.91
CA ILE A 55 9.79 -4.94 9.65
C ILE A 55 8.59 -4.54 10.53
N ASN A 56 8.63 -3.31 11.08
CA ASN A 56 7.59 -2.78 11.96
C ASN A 56 6.55 -1.94 11.21
N PHE A 57 7.00 -1.15 10.22
CA PHE A 57 6.18 -0.19 9.51
C PHE A 57 5.65 -0.70 8.16
N GLY A 58 6.16 -1.82 7.66
CA GLY A 58 5.75 -2.37 6.37
C GLY A 58 5.88 -1.35 5.24
N THR A 59 4.83 -1.18 4.44
CA THR A 59 4.84 -0.25 3.30
C THR A 59 4.98 1.23 3.68
N LEU A 60 4.76 1.58 4.95
CA LEU A 60 4.92 2.97 5.41
C LEU A 60 6.36 3.46 5.31
N SER A 61 7.37 2.56 5.36
CA SER A 61 8.76 2.95 5.10
C SER A 61 8.95 3.56 3.71
N SER A 62 8.26 3.00 2.71
CA SER A 62 8.30 3.51 1.34
C SER A 62 7.52 4.82 1.17
N HIS A 63 6.40 5.01 1.90
CA HIS A 63 5.69 6.28 1.90
C HIS A 63 6.53 7.39 2.54
N TYR A 64 7.22 7.10 3.65
CA TYR A 64 8.15 8.04 4.28
C TYR A 64 9.28 8.41 3.31
N TRP A 65 9.92 7.41 2.68
CA TRP A 65 10.96 7.62 1.71
C TRP A 65 10.49 8.50 0.53
N PHE A 66 9.29 8.24 0.01
CA PHE A 66 8.71 9.03 -1.06
C PHE A 66 8.52 10.48 -0.63
N TRP A 67 7.93 10.70 0.54
CA TRP A 67 7.71 12.02 1.09
C TRP A 67 9.01 12.81 1.20
N LYS A 68 10.08 12.21 1.70
CA LYS A 68 11.37 12.88 1.91
C LYS A 68 12.17 13.11 0.62
N ASN A 69 12.10 12.20 -0.35
CA ASN A 69 13.02 12.21 -1.49
C ASN A 69 12.34 12.50 -2.83
N LYS A 70 11.03 12.34 -2.95
CA LYS A 70 10.29 12.51 -4.22
C LYS A 70 9.26 13.63 -4.15
N SER A 71 8.49 13.73 -3.08
CA SER A 71 7.50 14.79 -2.92
C SER A 71 8.07 16.21 -3.13
N PRO A 72 9.27 16.57 -2.62
CA PRO A 72 9.81 17.92 -2.80
C PRO A 72 10.14 18.31 -4.26
N ILE A 73 10.28 17.33 -5.15
CA ILE A 73 10.60 17.57 -6.56
C ILE A 73 9.38 17.39 -7.49
N MET A 74 8.23 17.05 -6.93
CA MET A 74 6.96 16.96 -7.67
C MET A 74 6.35 18.35 -7.79
N GLN A 75 5.62 18.60 -8.87
CA GLN A 75 4.88 19.85 -9.05
C GLN A 75 3.61 19.84 -8.19
N ASN A 76 3.14 21.02 -7.76
CA ASN A 76 1.97 21.11 -6.91
C ASN A 76 0.68 20.56 -7.55
N GLU A 77 0.64 20.51 -8.88
CA GLU A 77 -0.52 20.02 -9.64
C GLU A 77 -0.42 18.52 -9.97
N ASP A 78 0.68 17.86 -9.58
CA ASP A 78 0.89 16.44 -9.82
C ASP A 78 0.00 15.59 -8.92
N TRP A 79 -0.72 14.65 -9.51
CA TRP A 79 -1.45 13.64 -8.77
C TRP A 79 -0.58 12.42 -8.52
N ILE A 80 -0.57 11.94 -7.29
CA ILE A 80 0.23 10.81 -6.86
C ILE A 80 -0.68 9.67 -6.45
N GLY A 81 -0.57 8.54 -7.15
CA GLY A 81 -1.32 7.33 -6.86
C GLY A 81 -0.44 6.24 -6.25
N PHE A 82 -0.65 5.90 -4.98
CA PHE A 82 0.00 4.76 -4.38
C PHE A 82 -0.78 3.47 -4.63
N ASN A 83 -0.08 2.46 -5.16
CA ASN A 83 -0.60 1.14 -5.42
C ASN A 83 0.15 0.10 -4.58
N HIS A 84 -0.49 -1.01 -4.31
CA HIS A 84 0.15 -2.20 -3.79
C HIS A 84 0.12 -3.30 -4.86
N TYR A 85 1.08 -4.22 -4.88
CA TYR A 85 1.17 -5.27 -5.91
C TYR A 85 -0.10 -6.11 -6.12
N ARG A 86 -1.07 -6.02 -5.23
CA ARG A 86 -2.38 -6.70 -5.32
C ARG A 86 -3.57 -5.73 -5.44
N ARG A 87 -3.32 -4.43 -5.48
CA ARG A 87 -4.37 -3.41 -5.49
C ARG A 87 -3.92 -2.26 -6.35
N PHE A 88 -4.65 -1.99 -7.41
CA PHE A 88 -4.37 -0.94 -8.36
C PHE A 88 -5.58 -0.02 -8.48
N TRP A 89 -5.31 1.24 -8.77
CA TRP A 89 -6.33 2.19 -9.19
C TRP A 89 -6.72 1.85 -10.62
N VAL A 90 -7.99 1.54 -10.85
CA VAL A 90 -8.51 1.13 -12.15
C VAL A 90 -9.75 1.92 -12.51
N LYS A 91 -10.04 2.00 -13.80
CA LYS A 91 -11.26 2.64 -14.33
C LYS A 91 -12.50 1.95 -13.79
N GLU A 92 -13.54 2.71 -13.47
CA GLU A 92 -14.73 2.20 -12.77
C GLU A 92 -15.44 1.05 -13.51
N ASN A 93 -15.50 1.12 -14.82
CA ASN A 93 -16.21 0.12 -15.65
C ASN A 93 -15.47 -1.22 -15.78
N SER A 94 -14.28 -1.35 -15.20
CA SER A 94 -13.39 -2.49 -15.43
C SER A 94 -13.35 -3.50 -14.28
N PHE A 95 -14.09 -3.29 -13.18
CA PHE A 95 -13.90 -4.05 -11.93
C PHE A 95 -14.14 -5.55 -12.02
N LYS A 96 -14.98 -6.03 -12.93
CA LYS A 96 -15.40 -7.44 -12.94
C LYS A 96 -14.45 -8.35 -13.74
N ASP A 97 -13.71 -7.81 -14.72
CA ASP A 97 -13.00 -8.62 -15.72
C ASP A 97 -11.50 -8.33 -15.81
N ILE A 98 -10.92 -7.67 -14.81
CA ILE A 98 -9.50 -7.33 -14.82
C ILE A 98 -8.68 -8.57 -14.49
N LYS A 99 -8.00 -9.07 -15.51
CA LYS A 99 -6.91 -10.05 -15.38
C LYS A 99 -5.56 -9.33 -15.44
N ILE A 100 -4.50 -10.00 -14.99
CA ILE A 100 -3.12 -9.45 -15.03
C ILE A 100 -2.74 -9.02 -16.46
N ASN A 101 -3.25 -9.71 -17.47
CA ASN A 101 -2.89 -9.46 -18.87
C ASN A 101 -3.46 -8.14 -19.42
N ASN A 102 -4.63 -7.70 -18.95
CA ASN A 102 -5.27 -6.45 -19.37
C ASN A 102 -5.18 -5.34 -18.32
N LEU A 103 -4.42 -5.55 -17.23
CA LEU A 103 -4.29 -4.59 -16.14
C LEU A 103 -3.71 -3.25 -16.62
N THR A 104 -2.73 -3.28 -17.53
CA THR A 104 -2.03 -2.07 -18.03
C THR A 104 -2.99 -1.08 -18.70
N GLU A 105 -3.97 -1.59 -19.44
CA GLU A 105 -4.97 -0.78 -20.18
C GLU A 105 -6.05 -0.22 -19.24
N ASN A 106 -6.28 -0.90 -18.13
CA ASN A 106 -7.33 -0.58 -17.19
C ASN A 106 -6.86 0.28 -16.00
N ILE A 107 -5.55 0.51 -15.85
CA ILE A 107 -5.03 1.42 -14.82
C ILE A 107 -5.59 2.83 -15.07
N LEU A 108 -6.12 3.43 -14.02
CA LEU A 108 -6.58 4.81 -14.03
C LEU A 108 -5.38 5.75 -14.21
N ARG A 109 -5.27 6.43 -15.33
CA ARG A 109 -4.13 7.32 -15.65
C ARG A 109 -4.45 8.79 -15.52
N GLU A 110 -5.73 9.14 -15.55
CA GLU A 110 -6.23 10.51 -15.53
C GLU A 110 -7.23 10.66 -14.40
N ILE A 111 -7.26 11.83 -13.81
CA ILE A 111 -8.23 12.17 -12.77
C ILE A 111 -9.60 12.32 -13.42
N PRO A 112 -10.67 11.71 -12.84
CA PRO A 112 -12.04 11.98 -13.25
C PRO A 112 -12.35 13.46 -13.19
N SER A 113 -13.23 13.92 -14.07
CA SER A 113 -13.68 15.32 -14.06
C SER A 113 -14.33 15.66 -12.71
N GLY A 114 -13.85 16.73 -12.08
CA GLY A 114 -14.35 17.19 -10.78
C GLY A 114 -13.28 17.95 -9.99
N ASN A 115 -13.70 18.63 -8.94
CA ASN A 115 -12.80 19.32 -8.02
C ASN A 115 -12.51 18.36 -6.84
N PHE A 116 -11.43 17.59 -6.93
CA PHE A 116 -11.03 16.62 -5.92
C PHE A 116 -9.64 16.96 -5.40
N ASP A 117 -9.46 16.92 -4.08
CA ASP A 117 -8.14 16.98 -3.43
C ASP A 117 -7.58 15.58 -3.18
N VAL A 118 -8.46 14.58 -2.99
CA VAL A 118 -8.09 13.21 -2.68
C VAL A 118 -9.06 12.24 -3.34
N LEU A 119 -8.52 11.19 -3.96
CA LEU A 119 -9.29 10.04 -4.41
C LEU A 119 -9.12 8.88 -3.44
N LEU A 120 -10.22 8.35 -2.95
CA LEU A 120 -10.24 7.19 -2.06
C LEU A 120 -10.83 5.97 -2.78
N PRO A 121 -10.37 4.75 -2.43
CA PRO A 121 -10.96 3.53 -2.98
C PRO A 121 -12.40 3.36 -2.52
N LYS A 122 -13.21 2.68 -3.31
CA LYS A 122 -14.60 2.35 -2.95
C LYS A 122 -14.63 1.64 -1.60
N LYS A 123 -15.54 2.08 -0.74
CA LYS A 123 -15.76 1.48 0.58
C LYS A 123 -16.04 -0.02 0.44
N ILE A 124 -15.26 -0.83 1.17
CA ILE A 124 -15.49 -2.27 1.26
C ILE A 124 -16.47 -2.52 2.40
N GLU A 125 -17.65 -3.05 2.08
CA GLU A 125 -18.58 -3.48 3.11
C GLU A 125 -18.11 -4.77 3.77
N LEU A 126 -17.93 -4.73 5.09
CA LEU A 126 -17.43 -5.87 5.87
C LEU A 126 -18.44 -7.03 6.00
N LYS A 127 -19.70 -6.82 5.59
CA LYS A 127 -20.76 -7.85 5.63
C LYS A 127 -20.36 -9.19 5.00
N ASN A 128 -19.42 -9.18 4.06
CA ASN A 128 -18.94 -10.38 3.35
C ASN A 128 -17.60 -10.92 3.87
N LEU A 129 -17.05 -10.36 4.93
CA LEU A 129 -15.88 -10.93 5.58
C LEU A 129 -16.28 -12.18 6.34
N LYS A 130 -15.85 -13.33 5.82
CA LYS A 130 -16.04 -14.61 6.52
C LYS A 130 -15.34 -14.54 7.88
N LEU A 131 -16.10 -14.48 8.97
CA LEU A 131 -15.61 -14.47 10.36
C LEU A 131 -14.57 -15.56 10.60
N SER A 132 -14.71 -16.70 9.92
CA SER A 132 -13.75 -17.80 9.89
C SER A 132 -12.35 -17.41 9.44
N LYS A 133 -12.18 -16.41 8.55
CA LYS A 133 -10.86 -15.94 8.14
C LYS A 133 -10.18 -15.06 9.19
N LEU A 134 -10.99 -14.27 9.92
CA LEU A 134 -10.50 -13.45 11.03
C LEU A 134 -10.09 -14.34 12.21
N LEU A 135 -10.92 -15.31 12.55
CA LEU A 135 -10.63 -16.27 13.63
C LEU A 135 -9.39 -17.12 13.33
N LYS A 136 -9.27 -17.67 12.11
CA LYS A 136 -8.07 -18.44 11.72
C LYS A 136 -6.80 -17.59 11.82
N LYS A 137 -6.79 -16.35 11.33
CA LYS A 137 -5.62 -15.49 11.36
C LYS A 137 -5.24 -15.09 12.79
N GLY A 138 -6.22 -14.80 13.66
CA GLY A 138 -6.02 -14.56 15.08
C GLY A 138 -5.45 -15.78 15.78
N PHE A 139 -6.09 -16.93 15.62
CA PHE A 139 -5.70 -18.20 16.25
C PHE A 139 -4.28 -18.64 15.89
N PHE A 140 -3.91 -18.60 14.59
CA PHE A 140 -2.54 -18.91 14.18
C PHE A 140 -1.48 -17.95 14.71
N ASN A 141 -1.82 -16.67 14.87
CA ASN A 141 -0.91 -15.71 15.48
C ASN A 141 -0.69 -16.01 16.97
N TYR A 142 -1.73 -16.44 17.70
CA TYR A 142 -1.63 -16.86 19.10
C TYR A 142 -0.80 -18.14 19.25
N ILE A 143 -0.98 -19.12 18.38
CA ILE A 143 -0.17 -20.36 18.42
C ILE A 143 1.31 -20.06 18.12
N LYS A 144 1.59 -19.19 17.15
CA LYS A 144 2.97 -18.83 16.80
C LYS A 144 3.67 -17.97 17.85
N ASN A 145 2.92 -17.20 18.62
CA ASN A 145 3.45 -16.28 19.63
C ASN A 145 2.65 -16.35 20.93
N PRO A 146 2.72 -17.44 21.71
CA PRO A 146 1.97 -17.62 22.95
C PRO A 146 2.27 -16.53 23.99
N LYS A 147 3.45 -15.91 23.94
CA LYS A 147 3.83 -14.77 24.80
C LYS A 147 2.90 -13.56 24.66
N ILE A 148 2.17 -13.42 23.55
CA ILE A 148 1.17 -12.36 23.37
C ILE A 148 0.00 -12.53 24.33
N LEU A 149 -0.37 -13.77 24.68
CA LEU A 149 -1.43 -14.07 25.66
C LEU A 149 -1.05 -13.66 27.08
N PHE A 150 0.22 -13.76 27.43
CA PHE A 150 0.71 -13.47 28.79
C PHE A 150 1.09 -11.99 28.99
N ASN A 151 1.34 -11.24 27.91
CA ASN A 151 1.66 -9.81 27.96
C ASN A 151 0.41 -8.91 27.81
N ARG A 152 -0.66 -9.23 28.52
CA ARG A 152 -1.96 -8.50 28.50
C ARG A 152 -1.84 -6.99 28.78
N LYS A 153 -0.78 -6.52 29.42
CA LYS A 153 -0.56 -5.09 29.73
C LYS A 153 -0.11 -4.23 28.55
N LYS A 154 0.35 -4.83 27.45
CA LYS A 154 0.92 -4.07 26.32
C LYS A 154 0.02 -3.95 25.07
N TYR A 155 -0.96 -4.82 24.93
CA TYR A 155 -1.83 -4.80 23.73
C TYR A 155 -3.29 -5.01 24.15
N ASN A 156 -3.97 -3.91 24.37
CA ASN A 156 -5.42 -3.95 24.57
C ASN A 156 -6.08 -4.33 23.24
N ILE A 157 -6.68 -5.52 23.15
CA ILE A 157 -7.37 -6.00 21.94
C ILE A 157 -8.45 -5.00 21.48
N LEU A 158 -9.01 -4.25 22.44
CA LEU A 158 -9.95 -3.16 22.18
C LEU A 158 -9.32 -1.98 21.40
N SER A 159 -8.00 -1.75 21.49
CA SER A 159 -7.35 -0.68 20.75
C SER A 159 -7.25 -0.98 19.24
N LEU A 160 -7.24 -2.25 18.86
CA LEU A 160 -7.27 -2.66 17.43
C LEU A 160 -8.66 -2.44 16.80
N ILE A 161 -9.71 -2.37 17.59
CA ILE A 161 -11.08 -2.08 17.13
C ILE A 161 -11.26 -0.56 17.01
N HIS A 162 -10.67 0.22 17.92
CA HIS A 162 -10.75 1.69 17.89
C HIS A 162 -9.94 2.37 16.79
N ILE A 163 -8.92 1.72 16.22
CA ILE A 163 -8.17 2.27 15.07
C ILE A 163 -9.03 2.32 13.79
N SER A 164 -10.17 1.64 13.76
CA SER A 164 -11.07 1.61 12.60
C SER A 164 -12.20 2.65 12.65
N GLU A 165 -12.38 3.39 13.73
CA GLU A 165 -13.35 4.47 13.80
C GLU A 165 -12.67 5.81 13.50
N PRO A 166 -13.11 6.52 12.43
CA PRO A 166 -12.66 7.88 12.20
C PRO A 166 -13.20 8.74 13.36
N THR A 167 -12.30 9.28 14.18
CA THR A 167 -12.66 10.30 15.16
C THR A 167 -13.36 11.44 14.43
N ARG A 168 -14.68 11.56 14.54
CA ARG A 168 -15.41 12.77 14.21
C ARG A 168 -14.86 13.87 15.10
N ARG A 169 -14.04 14.74 14.55
CA ARG A 169 -13.85 16.08 15.12
C ARG A 169 -15.14 16.83 14.80
N THR A 170 -15.97 17.05 15.79
CA THR A 170 -16.99 18.09 15.75
C THR A 170 -16.29 19.46 15.78
N PRO A 171 -16.79 20.43 15.05
CA PRO A 171 -16.25 21.77 14.96
C PRO A 171 -16.31 22.49 16.31
#